data_b2e2f6531766bc63d0fa43b2ec688cc0
#
_entry.id   b2e2f6531766bc63d0fa43b2ec688cc0
#
_cell.length_a   1.000
_cell.length_b   1.000
_cell.length_c   1.000
_cell.angle_alpha   90.00
_cell.angle_beta   90.00
_cell.angle_gamma   90.00
#
_symmetry.space_group_name_H-M   'P 1'
#
loop_
_entity.id
_entity.type
_entity.pdbx_description
1 polymer ?
#
loop_
_entity_poly.entity_id
_entity_poly.type
_entity_poly.pdbx_seq_one_letter_code
_entity_poly.pdbx_strand_id
1 'polypeptide(L)'
;VKAMEDLFVQLTRRAEGKKPRLSPREWSEVLQDVFELRRFIPVVSVHLCLEIFCESLLSSEVDENINLVRDIFDYKPADALFKATKSATLYVLSVHKIGNVPLASKEKIVSKTCEYYLDSSKDVDDTHLELAKRCLGLMPEAASEHLRAYRDMLTALDMLAEFGVSILPIVVRHMTHYVPLVQKILHVDPTAYKSARKIIRMIKLLGGLERSKRPPLDEAPILFAVAEYALKALDFDYCLSICDLMMEKPSREACQVSLRLINSQDFADHAAKVRLTSFCVNYCDERDIEDMLMQRINWVDEAGTAAGTY
;
A
#
# COMPACT_ATOMS: atom_id res chain seq x y z
N VAL A 1 -20.90 15.89 25.58
CA VAL A 1 -19.48 15.72 25.27
C VAL A 1 -19.27 16.00 23.78
N LYS A 2 -19.91 15.27 22.86
CA LYS A 2 -19.70 15.37 21.39
C LYS A 2 -19.88 16.82 20.86
N ALA A 3 -20.94 17.53 21.25
CA ALA A 3 -21.15 18.92 20.82
C ALA A 3 -20.04 19.89 21.30
N MET A 4 -19.38 19.56 22.40
CA MET A 4 -18.23 20.32 22.91
C MET A 4 -16.95 19.98 22.16
N GLU A 5 -16.75 18.72 21.81
CA GLU A 5 -15.66 18.30 20.92
C GLU A 5 -15.77 18.98 19.56
N ASP A 6 -16.99 19.05 19.01
CA ASP A 6 -17.26 19.73 17.72
C ASP A 6 -16.88 21.22 17.76
N LEU A 7 -17.00 21.90 18.91
CA LEU A 7 -16.58 23.28 19.07
C LEU A 7 -15.05 23.43 18.91
N PHE A 8 -14.25 22.55 19.52
CA PHE A 8 -12.80 22.56 19.37
C PHE A 8 -12.38 22.26 17.93
N VAL A 9 -13.05 21.29 17.29
CA VAL A 9 -12.83 20.96 15.87
C VAL A 9 -13.16 22.16 14.99
N GLN A 10 -14.25 22.91 15.25
CA GLN A 10 -14.59 24.10 14.48
C GLN A 10 -13.57 25.22 14.65
N LEU A 11 -13.04 25.42 15.88
CA LEU A 11 -12.02 26.44 16.14
C LEU A 11 -10.75 26.13 15.33
N THR A 12 -10.25 24.91 15.36
CA THR A 12 -9.02 24.51 14.66
C THR A 12 -9.22 24.49 13.14
N ARG A 13 -10.37 24.02 12.64
CA ARG A 13 -10.68 24.04 11.20
C ARG A 13 -10.83 25.46 10.64
N ARG A 14 -11.35 26.41 11.42
CA ARG A 14 -11.36 27.82 11.02
C ARG A 14 -9.94 28.36 10.88
N ALA A 15 -9.03 27.94 11.75
CA ALA A 15 -7.63 28.30 11.67
C ALA A 15 -6.95 27.66 10.43
N GLU A 16 -7.21 26.39 10.16
CA GLU A 16 -6.74 25.65 8.97
C GLU A 16 -7.18 26.31 7.66
N GLY A 17 -8.45 26.75 7.58
CA GLY A 17 -9.04 27.36 6.38
C GLY A 17 -8.65 28.84 6.15
N LYS A 18 -7.87 29.48 7.01
CA LYS A 18 -7.45 30.87 6.83
C LYS A 18 -6.52 31.06 5.62
N LYS A 19 -6.74 32.15 4.90
CA LYS A 19 -5.85 32.64 3.83
C LYS A 19 -5.40 34.06 4.14
N PRO A 20 -4.09 34.40 4.22
CA PRO A 20 -2.95 33.45 4.05
C PRO A 20 -2.91 32.38 5.15
N ARG A 21 -2.18 31.27 4.90
CA ARG A 21 -1.99 30.19 5.87
C ARG A 21 -1.33 30.70 7.13
N LEU A 22 -1.73 30.18 8.28
CA LEU A 22 -1.21 30.61 9.58
C LEU A 22 0.28 30.25 9.72
N SER A 23 1.05 31.20 10.27
CA SER A 23 2.42 30.95 10.71
C SER A 23 2.46 30.05 11.97
N PRO A 24 3.61 29.44 12.29
CA PRO A 24 3.79 28.66 13.53
C PRO A 24 3.45 29.45 14.81
N ARG A 25 3.67 30.76 14.81
CA ARG A 25 3.31 31.63 15.94
C ARG A 25 1.80 31.78 16.11
N GLU A 26 1.10 32.02 15.01
CA GLU A 26 -0.37 32.12 15.03
C GLU A 26 -1.02 30.79 15.43
N TRP A 27 -0.44 29.64 15.00
CA TRP A 27 -0.86 28.34 15.47
C TRP A 27 -0.67 28.17 16.99
N SER A 28 0.39 28.77 17.57
CA SER A 28 0.59 28.76 19.02
C SER A 28 -0.48 29.57 19.76
N GLU A 29 -0.95 30.66 19.17
CA GLU A 29 -2.09 31.44 19.69
C GLU A 29 -3.39 30.62 19.65
N VAL A 30 -3.65 29.91 18.54
CA VAL A 30 -4.78 28.97 18.45
C VAL A 30 -4.71 27.88 19.52
N LEU A 31 -3.53 27.32 19.78
CA LEU A 31 -3.35 26.32 20.86
C LEU A 31 -3.65 26.91 22.23
N GLN A 32 -3.23 28.14 22.48
CA GLN A 32 -3.56 28.86 23.73
C GLN A 32 -5.07 29.05 23.87
N ASP A 33 -5.76 29.51 22.80
CA ASP A 33 -7.22 29.66 22.79
C ASP A 33 -7.93 28.34 23.08
N VAL A 34 -7.44 27.21 22.49
CA VAL A 34 -7.95 25.86 22.75
C VAL A 34 -7.86 25.51 24.24
N PHE A 35 -6.71 25.80 24.88
CA PHE A 35 -6.55 25.50 26.31
C PHE A 35 -7.31 26.45 27.23
N GLU A 36 -7.47 27.70 26.86
CA GLU A 36 -8.32 28.67 27.59
C GLU A 36 -9.78 28.25 27.51
N LEU A 37 -10.28 27.91 26.32
CA LEU A 37 -11.63 27.40 26.13
C LEU A 37 -11.89 26.14 26.98
N ARG A 38 -10.90 25.23 27.01
CA ARG A 38 -10.98 24.01 27.82
C ARG A 38 -11.18 24.29 29.32
N ARG A 39 -10.66 25.42 29.87
CA ARG A 39 -10.87 25.77 31.28
C ARG A 39 -12.36 25.95 31.60
N PHE A 40 -13.14 26.41 30.63
CA PHE A 40 -14.60 26.54 30.77
C PHE A 40 -15.33 25.23 30.46
N ILE A 41 -14.67 24.27 29.82
CA ILE A 41 -15.25 22.99 29.43
C ILE A 41 -14.38 21.83 29.97
N PRO A 42 -14.39 21.59 31.29
CA PRO A 42 -13.47 20.63 31.92
C PRO A 42 -13.75 19.17 31.55
N VAL A 43 -14.90 18.88 30.94
CA VAL A 43 -15.29 17.53 30.45
C VAL A 43 -14.40 17.08 29.29
N VAL A 44 -13.79 18.02 28.53
CA VAL A 44 -12.89 17.70 27.44
C VAL A 44 -11.47 17.50 28.00
N SER A 45 -10.86 16.35 27.70
CA SER A 45 -9.52 16.05 28.19
C SER A 45 -8.46 16.89 27.47
N VAL A 46 -7.36 17.18 28.16
CA VAL A 46 -6.19 17.87 27.57
C VAL A 46 -5.65 17.11 26.37
N HIS A 47 -5.58 15.78 26.46
CA HIS A 47 -5.10 14.94 25.37
C HIS A 47 -5.98 15.03 24.14
N LEU A 48 -7.30 15.09 24.31
CA LEU A 48 -8.23 15.26 23.18
C LEU A 48 -8.05 16.63 22.51
N CYS A 49 -7.84 17.70 23.28
CA CYS A 49 -7.53 19.03 22.72
C CYS A 49 -6.25 18.98 21.86
N LEU A 50 -5.20 18.30 22.34
CA LEU A 50 -3.97 18.11 21.59
C LEU A 50 -4.15 17.22 20.34
N GLU A 51 -4.95 16.15 20.44
CA GLU A 51 -5.28 15.31 19.29
C GLU A 51 -5.92 16.15 18.18
N ILE A 52 -6.99 16.90 18.51
CA ILE A 52 -7.70 17.77 17.55
C ILE A 52 -6.76 18.82 16.96
N PHE A 53 -5.94 19.45 17.79
CA PHE A 53 -4.99 20.48 17.34
C PHE A 53 -3.92 19.90 16.40
N CYS A 54 -3.31 18.78 16.76
CA CYS A 54 -2.31 18.12 15.92
C CYS A 54 -2.92 17.57 14.62
N GLU A 55 -4.12 17.01 14.66
CA GLU A 55 -4.86 16.57 13.45
C GLU A 55 -5.04 17.76 12.49
N SER A 56 -5.45 18.94 12.98
CA SER A 56 -5.63 20.14 12.15
C SER A 56 -4.31 20.70 11.61
N LEU A 57 -3.22 20.66 12.41
CA LEU A 57 -1.89 21.03 11.93
C LEU A 57 -1.42 20.13 10.77
N LEU A 58 -1.56 18.83 10.94
CA LEU A 58 -1.13 17.86 9.93
C LEU A 58 -2.01 17.93 8.66
N SER A 59 -3.30 18.24 8.78
CA SER A 59 -4.22 18.38 7.65
C SER A 59 -4.10 19.73 6.90
N SER A 60 -3.29 20.66 7.41
CA SER A 60 -3.12 21.99 6.83
C SER A 60 -2.29 22.02 5.53
N GLU A 61 -1.71 20.88 5.11
CA GLU A 61 -0.85 20.74 3.92
C GLU A 61 0.40 21.65 3.95
N VAL A 62 0.89 21.99 5.15
CA VAL A 62 2.06 22.84 5.38
C VAL A 62 3.17 22.06 6.05
N ASP A 63 4.32 22.00 5.43
CA ASP A 63 5.48 21.24 5.91
C ASP A 63 5.98 21.68 7.28
N GLU A 64 5.99 22.99 7.52
CA GLU A 64 6.40 23.58 8.80
C GLU A 64 5.51 23.09 9.96
N ASN A 65 4.24 22.83 9.69
CA ASN A 65 3.29 22.33 10.66
C ASN A 65 3.57 20.87 11.05
N ILE A 66 4.10 20.06 10.13
CA ILE A 66 4.56 18.70 10.44
C ILE A 66 5.72 18.75 11.45
N ASN A 67 6.66 19.68 11.26
CA ASN A 67 7.75 19.88 12.22
C ASN A 67 7.25 20.34 13.58
N LEU A 68 6.23 21.21 13.60
CA LEU A 68 5.61 21.65 14.85
C LEU A 68 4.96 20.50 15.62
N VAL A 69 4.28 19.59 14.91
CA VAL A 69 3.73 18.36 15.53
C VAL A 69 4.85 17.44 16.04
N ARG A 70 5.98 17.36 15.32
CA ARG A 70 7.16 16.61 15.81
C ARG A 70 7.63 17.17 17.15
N ASP A 71 7.77 18.49 17.26
CA ASP A 71 8.18 19.14 18.51
C ASP A 71 7.19 18.86 19.66
N ILE A 72 5.88 18.84 19.36
CA ILE A 72 4.82 18.48 20.33
C ILE A 72 4.94 17.00 20.74
N PHE A 73 5.21 16.10 19.80
CA PHE A 73 5.34 14.67 20.06
C PHE A 73 6.60 14.34 20.89
N ASP A 74 7.67 15.10 20.67
CA ASP A 74 8.95 14.94 21.37
C ASP A 74 9.03 15.76 22.66
N TYR A 75 7.96 16.50 23.00
CA TYR A 75 7.91 17.32 24.19
C TYR A 75 7.98 16.46 25.44
N LYS A 76 8.91 16.80 26.35
CA LYS A 76 9.04 16.21 27.68
C LYS A 76 8.97 17.33 28.72
N PRO A 77 8.09 17.20 29.73
CA PRO A 77 7.94 18.25 30.76
C PRO A 77 9.24 18.57 31.51
N ALA A 78 10.15 17.59 31.64
CA ALA A 78 11.45 17.80 32.26
C ALA A 78 12.35 18.78 31.49
N ASP A 79 12.16 18.88 30.16
CA ASP A 79 12.95 19.77 29.28
C ASP A 79 12.26 21.13 29.04
N ALA A 80 11.11 21.36 29.67
CA ALA A 80 10.19 22.46 29.36
C ALA A 80 10.85 23.85 29.45
N LEU A 81 11.64 24.10 30.47
CA LEU A 81 12.31 25.39 30.69
C LEU A 81 13.31 25.73 29.58
N PHE A 82 14.03 24.76 29.05
CA PHE A 82 15.08 25.00 28.03
C PHE A 82 14.47 25.08 26.63
N LYS A 83 13.44 24.27 26.32
CA LYS A 83 12.80 24.22 24.99
C LYS A 83 11.75 25.33 24.82
N ALA A 84 11.09 25.78 25.89
CA ALA A 84 10.07 26.84 25.85
C ALA A 84 10.61 28.18 25.35
N THR A 85 11.91 28.44 25.46
CA THR A 85 12.55 29.64 24.91
C THR A 85 12.70 29.60 23.39
N LYS A 86 12.58 28.43 22.76
CA LYS A 86 12.81 28.23 21.32
C LYS A 86 11.51 28.13 20.49
N SER A 87 10.39 27.78 21.11
CA SER A 87 9.12 27.63 20.40
C SER A 87 7.95 28.15 21.24
N ALA A 88 7.14 29.03 20.65
CA ALA A 88 5.93 29.54 21.29
C ALA A 88 4.96 28.42 21.66
N THR A 89 4.83 27.40 20.83
CA THR A 89 3.98 26.23 21.10
C THR A 89 4.44 25.45 22.32
N LEU A 90 5.75 25.18 22.45
CA LEU A 90 6.31 24.48 23.61
C LEU A 90 6.17 25.33 24.90
N TYR A 91 6.22 26.67 24.77
CA TYR A 91 5.90 27.56 25.89
C TYR A 91 4.46 27.37 26.36
N VAL A 92 3.48 27.37 25.45
CA VAL A 92 2.06 27.12 25.79
C VAL A 92 1.89 25.77 26.49
N LEU A 93 2.52 24.69 25.98
CA LEU A 93 2.46 23.37 26.63
C LEU A 93 3.03 23.41 28.06
N SER A 94 4.12 24.15 28.28
CA SER A 94 4.75 24.25 29.60
C SER A 94 3.88 25.03 30.60
N VAL A 95 3.28 26.15 30.18
CA VAL A 95 2.38 26.99 31.00
C VAL A 95 1.16 26.19 31.45
N HIS A 96 0.60 25.38 30.56
CA HIS A 96 -0.55 24.53 30.87
C HIS A 96 -0.19 23.19 31.53
N LYS A 97 1.09 22.98 31.86
CA LYS A 97 1.62 21.75 32.52
C LYS A 97 1.19 20.48 31.81
N ILE A 98 1.29 20.51 30.48
CA ILE A 98 0.92 19.38 29.65
C ILE A 98 1.94 18.26 29.81
N GLY A 99 1.46 17.02 29.97
CA GLY A 99 2.31 15.82 29.99
C GLY A 99 2.74 15.39 28.59
N ASN A 100 3.49 14.29 28.53
CA ASN A 100 3.82 13.65 27.25
C ASN A 100 2.55 13.23 26.51
N VAL A 101 2.53 13.41 25.19
CA VAL A 101 1.45 12.84 24.36
C VAL A 101 1.59 11.30 24.36
N PRO A 102 0.55 10.56 24.76
CA PRO A 102 0.60 9.10 24.77
C PRO A 102 0.85 8.52 23.36
N LEU A 103 1.58 7.41 23.28
CA LEU A 103 1.89 6.77 22.00
C LEU A 103 0.61 6.42 21.23
N ALA A 104 -0.41 5.90 21.88
CA ALA A 104 -1.69 5.58 21.25
C ALA A 104 -2.38 6.81 20.63
N SER A 105 -2.28 8.00 21.26
CA SER A 105 -2.79 9.25 20.69
C SER A 105 -1.99 9.68 19.47
N LYS A 106 -0.65 9.56 19.53
CA LYS A 106 0.22 9.87 18.37
C LYS A 106 -0.13 8.98 17.18
N GLU A 107 -0.25 7.66 17.40
CA GLU A 107 -0.63 6.69 16.37
C GLU A 107 -2.00 7.01 15.77
N LYS A 108 -2.98 7.35 16.59
CA LYS A 108 -4.32 7.72 16.14
C LYS A 108 -4.30 8.98 15.25
N ILE A 109 -3.57 10.03 15.67
CA ILE A 109 -3.42 11.28 14.92
C ILE A 109 -2.80 10.99 13.55
N VAL A 110 -1.64 10.31 13.52
CA VAL A 110 -0.93 10.02 12.28
C VAL A 110 -1.75 9.12 11.36
N SER A 111 -2.44 8.11 11.91
CA SER A 111 -3.30 7.21 11.14
C SER A 111 -4.43 7.96 10.42
N LYS A 112 -5.17 8.81 11.14
CA LYS A 112 -6.25 9.62 10.57
C LYS A 112 -5.74 10.60 9.50
N THR A 113 -4.58 11.19 9.73
CA THR A 113 -3.97 12.10 8.76
C THR A 113 -3.53 11.37 7.49
N CYS A 114 -2.94 10.19 7.63
CA CYS A 114 -2.60 9.35 6.47
C CYS A 114 -3.86 8.96 5.68
N GLU A 115 -4.93 8.60 6.37
CA GLU A 115 -6.23 8.31 5.75
C GLU A 115 -6.75 9.52 4.96
N TYR A 116 -6.73 10.71 5.57
CA TYR A 116 -7.14 11.96 4.93
C TYR A 116 -6.34 12.22 3.64
N TYR A 117 -5.01 12.09 3.67
CA TYR A 117 -4.17 12.34 2.50
C TYR A 117 -4.36 11.29 1.41
N LEU A 118 -4.52 10.01 1.76
CA LEU A 118 -4.81 8.96 0.79
C LEU A 118 -6.17 9.16 0.11
N ASP A 119 -7.18 9.61 0.87
CA ASP A 119 -8.52 9.85 0.34
C ASP A 119 -8.60 11.15 -0.49
N SER A 120 -7.72 12.12 -0.21
CA SER A 120 -7.65 13.40 -0.93
C SER A 120 -6.76 13.35 -2.16
N SER A 121 -5.88 12.36 -2.27
CA SER A 121 -4.94 12.22 -3.40
C SER A 121 -5.65 11.89 -4.69
N LYS A 122 -5.25 12.57 -5.77
CA LYS A 122 -5.85 12.43 -7.10
C LYS A 122 -5.13 11.42 -7.99
N ASP A 123 -3.88 11.12 -7.70
CA ASP A 123 -3.05 10.15 -8.42
C ASP A 123 -1.94 9.60 -7.52
N VAL A 124 -1.19 8.62 -8.02
CA VAL A 124 -0.05 7.99 -7.33
C VAL A 124 1.16 8.93 -7.17
N ASP A 125 1.23 10.00 -7.96
CA ASP A 125 2.29 11.04 -7.90
C ASP A 125 1.82 12.32 -7.18
N ASP A 126 0.71 12.27 -6.45
CA ASP A 126 0.15 13.43 -5.77
C ASP A 126 1.02 13.86 -4.57
N THR A 127 1.19 15.19 -4.40
CA THR A 127 1.93 15.78 -3.27
C THR A 127 1.37 15.37 -1.89
N HIS A 128 0.08 15.03 -1.80
CA HIS A 128 -0.54 14.51 -0.58
C HIS A 128 0.10 13.20 -0.13
N LEU A 129 0.57 12.35 -1.05
CA LEU A 129 1.25 11.10 -0.68
C LEU A 129 2.61 11.38 -0.04
N GLU A 130 3.34 12.41 -0.48
CA GLU A 130 4.58 12.83 0.16
C GLU A 130 4.32 13.39 1.57
N LEU A 131 3.23 14.16 1.75
CA LEU A 131 2.82 14.62 3.08
C LEU A 131 2.44 13.44 3.99
N ALA A 132 1.74 12.44 3.47
CA ALA A 132 1.42 11.21 4.21
C ALA A 132 2.70 10.48 4.67
N LYS A 133 3.70 10.33 3.80
CA LYS A 133 5.00 9.72 4.13
C LYS A 133 5.72 10.50 5.23
N ARG A 134 5.72 11.83 5.14
CA ARG A 134 6.33 12.70 6.16
C ARG A 134 5.62 12.59 7.50
N CYS A 135 4.28 12.54 7.52
CA CYS A 135 3.50 12.30 8.73
C CYS A 135 3.82 10.93 9.35
N LEU A 136 3.95 9.86 8.54
CA LEU A 136 4.39 8.55 9.02
C LEU A 136 5.81 8.57 9.58
N GLY A 137 6.67 9.46 9.08
CA GLY A 137 8.02 9.69 9.60
C GLY A 137 8.06 10.32 11.00
N LEU A 138 6.94 10.81 11.54
CA LEU A 138 6.82 11.24 12.94
C LEU A 138 6.80 10.07 13.92
N MET A 139 6.57 8.85 13.42
CA MET A 139 6.43 7.64 14.23
C MET A 139 7.60 6.69 13.99
N PRO A 140 8.08 5.98 15.03
CA PRO A 140 9.13 4.99 14.86
C PRO A 140 8.69 3.85 13.93
N GLU A 141 9.66 3.19 13.28
CA GLU A 141 9.37 2.06 12.37
C GLU A 141 8.68 0.89 13.08
N ALA A 142 9.00 0.67 14.35
CA ALA A 142 8.39 -0.36 15.21
C ALA A 142 7.01 0.04 15.76
N ALA A 143 6.36 1.06 15.19
CA ALA A 143 4.99 1.44 15.54
C ALA A 143 3.98 0.33 15.22
N SER A 144 2.70 0.59 15.55
CA SER A 144 1.61 -0.37 15.38
C SER A 144 1.55 -1.00 13.98
N GLU A 145 0.98 -2.21 13.90
CA GLU A 145 0.74 -2.92 12.63
C GLU A 145 -0.07 -2.06 11.65
N HIS A 146 -0.98 -1.24 12.17
CA HIS A 146 -1.79 -0.34 11.37
C HIS A 146 -0.96 0.74 10.65
N LEU A 147 -0.03 1.40 11.33
CA LEU A 147 0.87 2.38 10.70
C LEU A 147 1.86 1.72 9.72
N ARG A 148 2.28 0.49 10.01
CA ARG A 148 3.07 -0.30 9.06
C ARG A 148 2.30 -0.54 7.77
N ALA A 149 1.02 -0.88 7.87
CA ALA A 149 0.17 -1.11 6.70
C ALA A 149 0.02 0.16 5.82
N TYR A 150 0.00 1.35 6.40
CA TYR A 150 0.05 2.60 5.61
C TYR A 150 1.40 2.79 4.91
N ARG A 151 2.53 2.48 5.56
CA ARG A 151 3.86 2.51 4.92
C ARG A 151 3.95 1.53 3.76
N ASP A 152 3.46 0.30 3.97
CA ASP A 152 3.40 -0.74 2.94
C ASP A 152 2.56 -0.26 1.74
N MET A 153 1.40 0.35 2.00
CA MET A 153 0.54 0.90 0.96
C MET A 153 1.22 2.04 0.17
N LEU A 154 1.83 3.01 0.85
CA LEU A 154 2.54 4.10 0.17
C LEU A 154 3.70 3.57 -0.68
N THR A 155 4.46 2.58 -0.16
CA THR A 155 5.51 1.89 -0.94
C THR A 155 4.93 1.22 -2.18
N ALA A 156 3.77 0.59 -2.07
CA ALA A 156 3.11 -0.03 -3.22
C ALA A 156 2.62 1.00 -4.25
N LEU A 157 2.14 2.16 -3.81
CA LEU A 157 1.76 3.27 -4.70
C LEU A 157 2.99 3.82 -5.46
N ASP A 158 4.15 3.96 -4.79
CA ASP A 158 5.40 4.31 -5.47
C ASP A 158 5.77 3.28 -6.56
N MET A 159 5.61 1.99 -6.26
CA MET A 159 5.85 0.94 -7.26
C MET A 159 4.86 1.00 -8.43
N LEU A 160 3.61 1.43 -8.19
CA LEU A 160 2.62 1.67 -9.25
C LEU A 160 3.01 2.86 -10.13
N ALA A 161 3.50 3.95 -9.53
CA ALA A 161 4.04 5.10 -10.24
C ALA A 161 5.21 4.70 -11.15
N GLU A 162 6.12 3.83 -10.68
CA GLU A 162 7.22 3.30 -11.49
C GLU A 162 6.75 2.49 -12.72
N PHE A 163 5.57 1.84 -12.65
CA PHE A 163 4.94 1.18 -13.80
C PHE A 163 4.14 2.15 -14.69
N GLY A 164 4.14 3.45 -14.38
CA GLY A 164 3.38 4.46 -15.12
C GLY A 164 1.87 4.34 -15.02
N VAL A 165 1.36 3.67 -13.98
CA VAL A 165 -0.07 3.43 -13.78
C VAL A 165 -0.69 4.57 -13.00
N SER A 166 -1.52 5.38 -13.65
CA SER A 166 -2.36 6.39 -13.01
C SER A 166 -3.63 5.74 -12.44
N ILE A 167 -3.81 5.85 -11.12
CA ILE A 167 -4.97 5.33 -10.39
C ILE A 167 -5.15 6.09 -9.08
N LEU A 168 -6.40 6.35 -8.70
CA LEU A 168 -6.72 6.99 -7.42
C LEU A 168 -6.29 6.10 -6.25
N PRO A 169 -5.50 6.60 -5.29
CA PRO A 169 -5.09 5.85 -4.11
C PRO A 169 -6.25 5.27 -3.30
N ILE A 170 -7.37 6.01 -3.20
CA ILE A 170 -8.58 5.53 -2.54
C ILE A 170 -9.17 4.29 -3.22
N VAL A 171 -9.10 4.18 -4.56
CA VAL A 171 -9.58 3.00 -5.28
C VAL A 171 -8.70 1.80 -4.95
N VAL A 172 -7.38 1.98 -4.96
CA VAL A 172 -6.42 0.92 -4.60
C VAL A 172 -6.62 0.44 -3.17
N ARG A 173 -6.87 1.36 -2.24
CA ARG A 173 -7.13 1.06 -0.82
C ARG A 173 -8.34 0.15 -0.62
N HIS A 174 -9.39 0.33 -1.42
CA HIS A 174 -10.62 -0.45 -1.31
C HIS A 174 -10.69 -1.65 -2.26
N MET A 175 -9.63 -1.93 -3.02
CA MET A 175 -9.60 -3.10 -3.90
C MET A 175 -9.61 -4.40 -3.10
N THR A 176 -10.49 -5.31 -3.48
CA THR A 176 -10.55 -6.69 -2.96
C THR A 176 -9.90 -7.69 -3.90
N HIS A 177 -9.85 -7.38 -5.20
CA HIS A 177 -9.30 -8.22 -6.24
C HIS A 177 -8.25 -7.45 -7.04
N TYR A 178 -7.05 -8.00 -7.14
CA TYR A 178 -5.90 -7.29 -7.73
C TYR A 178 -5.62 -7.65 -9.19
N VAL A 179 -6.28 -8.68 -9.75
CA VAL A 179 -6.09 -9.06 -11.16
C VAL A 179 -6.35 -7.91 -12.14
N PRO A 180 -7.42 -7.10 -11.99
CA PRO A 180 -7.64 -5.94 -12.85
C PRO A 180 -6.51 -4.90 -12.78
N LEU A 181 -5.90 -4.72 -11.60
CA LEU A 181 -4.74 -3.83 -11.42
C LEU A 181 -3.52 -4.37 -12.17
N VAL A 182 -3.25 -5.68 -12.06
CA VAL A 182 -2.16 -6.34 -12.79
C VAL A 182 -2.37 -6.20 -14.30
N GLN A 183 -3.59 -6.44 -14.78
CA GLN A 183 -3.92 -6.27 -16.21
C GLN A 183 -3.70 -4.83 -16.67
N LYS A 184 -4.04 -3.83 -15.84
CA LYS A 184 -3.79 -2.43 -16.14
C LYS A 184 -2.28 -2.13 -16.22
N ILE A 185 -1.46 -2.66 -15.30
CA ILE A 185 0.00 -2.55 -15.35
C ILE A 185 0.53 -3.11 -16.66
N LEU A 186 0.15 -4.34 -16.99
CA LEU A 186 0.61 -5.05 -18.19
C LEU A 186 0.10 -4.39 -19.49
N HIS A 187 -1.01 -3.67 -19.42
CA HIS A 187 -1.51 -2.88 -20.56
C HIS A 187 -0.70 -1.59 -20.78
N VAL A 188 -0.33 -0.89 -19.69
CA VAL A 188 0.46 0.35 -19.74
C VAL A 188 1.90 0.04 -20.10
N ASP A 189 2.50 -0.97 -19.48
CA ASP A 189 3.84 -1.46 -19.79
C ASP A 189 3.78 -2.94 -20.19
N PRO A 190 3.71 -3.24 -21.50
CA PRO A 190 3.69 -4.62 -21.99
C PRO A 190 4.92 -5.45 -21.61
N THR A 191 6.03 -4.83 -21.17
CA THR A 191 7.23 -5.53 -20.72
C THR A 191 7.25 -5.82 -19.22
N ALA A 192 6.30 -5.28 -18.48
CA ALA A 192 6.19 -5.45 -17.03
C ALA A 192 6.00 -6.92 -16.59
N TYR A 193 5.54 -7.82 -17.49
CA TYR A 193 5.45 -9.25 -17.18
C TYR A 193 6.80 -9.81 -16.71
N LYS A 194 7.94 -9.32 -17.19
CA LYS A 194 9.29 -9.71 -16.75
C LYS A 194 9.57 -9.36 -15.29
N SER A 195 8.73 -8.54 -14.69
CA SER A 195 8.80 -8.09 -13.29
C SER A 195 7.77 -8.75 -12.38
N ALA A 196 7.34 -10.00 -12.65
CA ALA A 196 6.30 -10.71 -11.89
C ALA A 196 6.53 -10.67 -10.37
N ARG A 197 7.77 -10.89 -9.91
CA ARG A 197 8.12 -10.83 -8.49
C ARG A 197 7.86 -9.45 -7.87
N LYS A 198 8.14 -8.37 -8.63
CA LYS A 198 7.88 -6.99 -8.19
C LYS A 198 6.38 -6.74 -8.10
N ILE A 199 5.60 -7.20 -9.09
CA ILE A 199 4.13 -7.10 -9.10
C ILE A 199 3.53 -7.84 -7.90
N ILE A 200 3.94 -9.09 -7.65
CA ILE A 200 3.48 -9.87 -6.49
C ILE A 200 3.84 -9.19 -5.17
N ARG A 201 5.07 -8.69 -5.03
CA ARG A 201 5.50 -7.93 -3.84
C ARG A 201 4.62 -6.71 -3.61
N MET A 202 4.37 -5.92 -4.64
CA MET A 202 3.51 -4.75 -4.58
C MET A 202 2.10 -5.10 -4.09
N ILE A 203 1.49 -6.16 -4.64
CA ILE A 203 0.15 -6.59 -4.23
C ILE A 203 0.13 -7.09 -2.78
N LYS A 204 1.19 -7.79 -2.33
CA LYS A 204 1.33 -8.19 -0.92
C LYS A 204 1.36 -6.98 0.02
N LEU A 205 2.01 -5.89 -0.39
CA LEU A 205 2.03 -4.64 0.37
C LEU A 205 0.64 -4.00 0.41
N LEU A 206 -0.09 -3.96 -0.71
CA LEU A 206 -1.46 -3.42 -0.76
C LEU A 206 -2.45 -4.19 0.13
N GLY A 207 -2.26 -5.49 0.28
CA GLY A 207 -3.09 -6.32 1.16
C GLY A 207 -2.91 -6.07 2.66
N GLY A 208 -1.94 -5.24 3.07
CA GLY A 208 -1.56 -5.03 4.48
C GLY A 208 -2.63 -4.36 5.34
N LEU A 209 -3.38 -3.39 4.81
CA LEU A 209 -4.35 -2.59 5.58
C LEU A 209 -5.54 -3.37 6.16
N GLU A 210 -5.86 -4.53 5.60
CA GLU A 210 -6.99 -5.36 6.06
C GLU A 210 -6.60 -6.83 6.27
N ARG A 211 -5.32 -7.11 6.56
CA ARG A 211 -4.81 -8.49 6.72
C ARG A 211 -5.64 -9.35 7.67
N SER A 212 -6.16 -8.76 8.74
CA SER A 212 -6.98 -9.47 9.72
C SER A 212 -8.36 -9.89 9.19
N LYS A 213 -8.82 -9.29 8.08
CA LYS A 213 -10.15 -9.51 7.50
C LYS A 213 -10.12 -10.23 6.15
N ARG A 214 -8.94 -10.38 5.52
CA ARG A 214 -8.81 -10.96 4.18
C ARG A 214 -8.16 -12.33 4.22
N PRO A 215 -8.55 -13.25 3.35
CA PRO A 215 -7.84 -14.51 3.14
C PRO A 215 -6.41 -14.22 2.64
N PRO A 216 -5.47 -15.18 2.81
CA PRO A 216 -4.15 -15.09 2.21
C PRO A 216 -4.25 -14.78 0.71
N LEU A 217 -3.32 -13.96 0.21
CA LEU A 217 -3.28 -13.62 -1.21
C LEU A 217 -3.08 -14.89 -2.04
N ASP A 218 -4.02 -15.16 -2.92
CA ASP A 218 -3.87 -16.17 -3.97
C ASP A 218 -3.03 -15.54 -5.10
N GLU A 219 -1.84 -16.06 -5.31
CA GLU A 219 -0.90 -15.59 -6.34
C GLU A 219 -1.21 -16.19 -7.71
N ALA A 220 -1.95 -17.30 -7.78
CA ALA A 220 -2.18 -18.03 -9.03
C ALA A 220 -2.88 -17.18 -10.11
N PRO A 221 -3.96 -16.41 -9.83
CA PRO A 221 -4.58 -15.56 -10.85
C PRO A 221 -3.66 -14.44 -11.36
N ILE A 222 -2.74 -13.96 -10.50
CA ILE A 222 -1.77 -12.91 -10.85
C ILE A 222 -0.71 -13.48 -11.80
N LEU A 223 -0.13 -14.62 -11.43
CA LEU A 223 0.85 -15.34 -12.25
C LEU A 223 0.25 -15.75 -13.59
N PHE A 224 -1.01 -16.18 -13.59
CA PHE A 224 -1.75 -16.47 -14.81
C PHE A 224 -1.81 -15.25 -15.75
N ALA A 225 -2.21 -14.08 -15.24
CA ALA A 225 -2.26 -12.87 -16.04
C ALA A 225 -0.87 -12.49 -16.62
N VAL A 226 0.19 -12.63 -15.82
CA VAL A 226 1.57 -12.38 -16.25
C VAL A 226 2.00 -13.37 -17.34
N ALA A 227 1.72 -14.67 -17.17
CA ALA A 227 2.05 -15.70 -18.15
C ALA A 227 1.30 -15.51 -19.48
N GLU A 228 0.03 -15.08 -19.44
CA GLU A 228 -0.72 -14.74 -20.65
C GLU A 228 -0.07 -13.61 -21.46
N TYR A 229 0.49 -12.60 -20.80
CA TYR A 229 1.23 -11.52 -21.48
C TYR A 229 2.56 -12.00 -22.03
N ALA A 230 3.29 -12.86 -21.32
CA ALA A 230 4.50 -13.51 -21.85
C ALA A 230 4.20 -14.32 -23.10
N LEU A 231 3.10 -15.11 -23.10
CA LEU A 231 2.65 -15.84 -24.29
C LEU A 231 2.30 -14.93 -25.45
N LYS A 232 1.59 -13.83 -25.23
CA LYS A 232 1.28 -12.82 -26.25
C LYS A 232 2.54 -12.16 -26.83
N ALA A 233 3.58 -12.01 -26.01
CA ALA A 233 4.88 -11.49 -26.40
C ALA A 233 5.77 -12.54 -27.05
N LEU A 234 5.31 -13.79 -27.19
CA LEU A 234 6.08 -14.96 -27.66
C LEU A 234 7.35 -15.23 -26.84
N ASP A 235 7.37 -14.80 -25.57
CA ASP A 235 8.47 -15.06 -24.62
C ASP A 235 8.19 -16.37 -23.89
N PHE A 236 8.40 -17.48 -24.62
CA PHE A 236 8.08 -18.83 -24.14
C PHE A 236 8.95 -19.27 -22.97
N ASP A 237 10.22 -18.85 -22.95
CA ASP A 237 11.14 -19.19 -21.85
C ASP A 237 10.66 -18.56 -20.54
N TYR A 238 10.24 -17.29 -20.58
CA TYR A 238 9.70 -16.65 -19.41
C TYR A 238 8.35 -17.24 -18.99
N CYS A 239 7.44 -17.50 -19.94
CA CYS A 239 6.18 -18.18 -19.68
C CYS A 239 6.40 -19.54 -19.01
N LEU A 240 7.35 -20.33 -19.52
CA LEU A 240 7.73 -21.63 -18.95
C LEU A 240 8.22 -21.48 -17.50
N SER A 241 9.04 -20.47 -17.22
CA SER A 241 9.51 -20.19 -15.85
C SER A 241 8.37 -19.86 -14.88
N ILE A 242 7.32 -19.18 -15.35
CA ILE A 242 6.12 -18.91 -14.56
C ILE A 242 5.29 -20.20 -14.37
N CYS A 243 5.15 -21.02 -15.40
CA CYS A 243 4.50 -22.35 -15.28
C CYS A 243 5.19 -23.20 -14.22
N ASP A 244 6.53 -23.26 -14.25
CA ASP A 244 7.32 -24.02 -13.26
C ASP A 244 7.06 -23.51 -11.82
N LEU A 245 6.99 -22.18 -11.62
CA LEU A 245 6.64 -21.58 -10.34
C LEU A 245 5.21 -21.92 -9.90
N MET A 246 4.26 -21.93 -10.82
CA MET A 246 2.86 -22.26 -10.52
C MET A 246 2.65 -23.76 -10.24
N MET A 247 3.48 -24.62 -10.81
CA MET A 247 3.43 -26.07 -10.54
C MET A 247 3.85 -26.45 -9.11
N GLU A 248 4.59 -25.58 -8.39
CA GLU A 248 4.89 -25.76 -6.97
C GLU A 248 3.62 -25.73 -6.10
N LYS A 249 2.61 -24.99 -6.54
CA LYS A 249 1.29 -24.90 -5.90
C LYS A 249 0.20 -25.11 -6.96
N PRO A 250 -0.15 -26.37 -7.26
CA PRO A 250 -1.11 -26.67 -8.31
C PRO A 250 -2.43 -25.94 -8.15
N SER A 251 -2.88 -25.33 -9.25
CA SER A 251 -4.14 -24.59 -9.33
C SER A 251 -4.75 -24.75 -10.73
N ARG A 252 -6.01 -24.40 -10.88
CA ARG A 252 -6.68 -24.41 -12.18
C ARG A 252 -5.99 -23.46 -13.18
N GLU A 253 -5.52 -22.32 -12.68
CA GLU A 253 -4.79 -21.33 -13.47
C GLU A 253 -3.46 -21.87 -13.98
N ALA A 254 -2.76 -22.66 -13.17
CA ALA A 254 -1.51 -23.33 -13.57
C ALA A 254 -1.77 -24.27 -14.73
N CYS A 255 -2.83 -25.08 -14.67
CA CYS A 255 -3.23 -25.97 -15.78
C CYS A 255 -3.57 -25.17 -17.05
N GLN A 256 -4.38 -24.13 -16.91
CA GLN A 256 -4.82 -23.35 -18.06
C GLN A 256 -3.64 -22.69 -18.79
N VAL A 257 -2.67 -22.10 -18.09
CA VAL A 257 -1.51 -21.49 -18.73
C VAL A 257 -0.59 -22.53 -19.35
N SER A 258 -0.39 -23.66 -18.66
CA SER A 258 0.40 -24.77 -19.19
C SER A 258 -0.19 -25.32 -20.50
N LEU A 259 -1.50 -25.53 -20.56
CA LEU A 259 -2.21 -25.95 -21.78
C LEU A 259 -2.06 -24.94 -22.93
N ARG A 260 -2.16 -23.64 -22.65
CA ARG A 260 -1.97 -22.61 -23.68
C ARG A 260 -0.54 -22.60 -24.22
N LEU A 261 0.47 -22.78 -23.34
CA LEU A 261 1.87 -22.88 -23.76
C LEU A 261 2.12 -24.12 -24.60
N ILE A 262 1.61 -25.29 -24.19
CA ILE A 262 1.71 -26.55 -24.90
C ILE A 262 1.12 -26.42 -26.31
N ASN A 263 -0.05 -25.80 -26.44
CA ASN A 263 -0.78 -25.65 -27.70
C ASN A 263 -0.25 -24.52 -28.58
N SER A 264 0.74 -23.75 -28.15
CA SER A 264 1.39 -22.74 -28.97
C SER A 264 2.22 -23.41 -30.07
N GLN A 265 1.94 -23.05 -31.33
CA GLN A 265 2.63 -23.66 -32.50
C GLN A 265 4.12 -23.30 -32.52
N ASP A 266 4.46 -22.09 -32.05
CA ASP A 266 5.83 -21.58 -32.06
C ASP A 266 6.67 -22.09 -30.87
N PHE A 267 6.06 -22.74 -29.87
CA PHE A 267 6.77 -23.32 -28.76
C PHE A 267 7.34 -24.70 -29.14
N ALA A 268 8.66 -24.77 -29.37
CA ALA A 268 9.33 -25.95 -29.91
C ALA A 268 9.97 -26.87 -28.88
N ASP A 269 9.97 -26.55 -27.57
CA ASP A 269 10.58 -27.38 -26.52
C ASP A 269 9.72 -28.61 -26.19
N HIS A 270 10.03 -29.71 -26.86
CA HIS A 270 9.31 -31.00 -26.66
C HIS A 270 9.48 -31.56 -25.24
N ALA A 271 10.64 -31.37 -24.60
CA ALA A 271 10.85 -31.84 -23.24
C ALA A 271 9.97 -31.10 -22.23
N ALA A 272 9.88 -29.75 -22.39
CA ALA A 272 8.99 -28.96 -21.59
C ALA A 272 7.51 -29.30 -21.84
N LYS A 273 7.11 -29.52 -23.12
CA LYS A 273 5.73 -29.96 -23.44
C LYS A 273 5.37 -31.26 -22.73
N VAL A 274 6.24 -32.30 -22.77
CA VAL A 274 6.01 -33.55 -22.09
C VAL A 274 5.86 -33.39 -20.57
N ARG A 275 6.70 -32.53 -19.96
CA ARG A 275 6.65 -32.23 -18.51
C ARG A 275 5.35 -31.51 -18.14
N LEU A 276 4.98 -30.47 -18.88
CA LEU A 276 3.76 -29.69 -18.64
C LEU A 276 2.51 -30.55 -18.85
N THR A 277 2.49 -31.41 -19.89
CA THR A 277 1.38 -32.35 -20.13
C THR A 277 1.25 -33.34 -18.96
N SER A 278 2.36 -33.86 -18.45
CA SER A 278 2.33 -34.76 -17.28
C SER A 278 1.74 -34.07 -16.04
N PHE A 279 2.02 -32.77 -15.87
CA PHE A 279 1.41 -31.98 -14.81
C PHE A 279 -0.09 -31.79 -15.05
N CYS A 280 -0.50 -31.37 -16.26
CA CYS A 280 -1.89 -31.13 -16.59
C CYS A 280 -2.77 -32.38 -16.44
N VAL A 281 -2.30 -33.57 -16.84
CA VAL A 281 -3.04 -34.82 -16.69
C VAL A 281 -3.42 -35.14 -15.23
N ASN A 282 -2.63 -34.64 -14.26
CA ASN A 282 -2.91 -34.85 -12.84
C ASN A 282 -3.93 -33.88 -12.27
N TYR A 283 -4.20 -32.75 -12.96
CA TYR A 283 -4.97 -31.64 -12.40
C TYR A 283 -6.06 -31.08 -13.31
N CYS A 284 -6.18 -31.59 -14.56
CA CYS A 284 -7.22 -31.18 -15.50
C CYS A 284 -8.50 -32.01 -15.38
N ASP A 285 -9.57 -31.48 -15.96
CA ASP A 285 -10.83 -32.20 -16.09
C ASP A 285 -10.70 -33.40 -17.05
N GLU A 286 -11.42 -34.49 -16.78
CA GLU A 286 -11.33 -35.76 -17.51
C GLU A 286 -11.54 -35.59 -19.04
N ARG A 287 -12.26 -34.55 -19.46
CA ARG A 287 -12.57 -34.29 -20.89
C ARG A 287 -11.35 -33.92 -21.72
N ASP A 288 -10.34 -33.33 -21.12
CA ASP A 288 -9.15 -32.86 -21.82
C ASP A 288 -7.97 -33.86 -21.74
N ILE A 289 -8.14 -34.92 -20.94
CA ILE A 289 -7.05 -35.87 -20.66
C ILE A 289 -6.69 -36.78 -21.87
N GLU A 290 -7.70 -37.23 -22.62
CA GLU A 290 -7.46 -38.14 -23.76
C GLU A 290 -6.67 -37.46 -24.86
N ASP A 291 -7.06 -36.26 -25.26
CA ASP A 291 -6.36 -35.48 -26.27
C ASP A 291 -4.93 -35.13 -25.84
N MET A 292 -4.73 -34.80 -24.57
CA MET A 292 -3.39 -34.52 -24.02
C MET A 292 -2.48 -35.74 -23.99
N LEU A 293 -3.02 -36.90 -23.67
CA LEU A 293 -2.24 -38.16 -23.67
C LEU A 293 -1.81 -38.52 -25.09
N MET A 294 -2.68 -38.38 -26.08
CA MET A 294 -2.35 -38.62 -27.48
C MET A 294 -1.29 -37.63 -27.99
N GLN A 295 -1.37 -36.35 -27.65
CA GLN A 295 -0.34 -35.34 -27.99
C GLN A 295 1.01 -35.70 -27.32
N ARG A 296 0.99 -36.10 -26.06
CA ARG A 296 2.21 -36.51 -25.34
C ARG A 296 2.94 -37.66 -26.02
N ILE A 297 2.22 -38.67 -26.50
CA ILE A 297 2.81 -39.83 -27.21
C ILE A 297 3.55 -39.31 -28.46
N ASN A 298 2.93 -38.46 -29.23
CA ASN A 298 3.51 -37.87 -30.44
C ASN A 298 4.82 -37.08 -30.16
N TRP A 299 4.84 -36.27 -29.09
CA TRP A 299 6.04 -35.49 -28.72
C TRP A 299 7.17 -36.35 -28.15
N VAL A 300 6.87 -37.46 -27.46
CA VAL A 300 7.89 -38.41 -26.99
C VAL A 300 8.55 -39.12 -28.17
N ASP A 301 7.76 -39.51 -29.16
CA ASP A 301 8.27 -40.16 -30.39
C ASP A 301 9.13 -39.17 -31.21
N GLU A 302 8.72 -37.91 -31.34
CA GLU A 302 9.48 -36.87 -32.02
C GLU A 302 10.82 -36.57 -31.30
N ALA A 303 10.81 -36.48 -29.96
CA ALA A 303 12.02 -36.27 -29.16
C ALA A 303 12.97 -37.46 -29.23
N GLY A 304 12.45 -38.69 -29.29
CA GLY A 304 13.21 -39.91 -29.45
C GLY A 304 13.89 -40.03 -30.82
N THR A 305 13.24 -39.61 -31.88
CA THR A 305 13.80 -39.60 -33.24
C THR A 305 14.87 -38.52 -33.42
N ALA A 306 14.75 -37.37 -32.77
CA ALA A 306 15.76 -36.29 -32.79
C ALA A 306 17.06 -36.67 -32.03
N ALA A 307 16.98 -37.51 -30.98
CA ALA A 307 18.14 -37.96 -30.22
C ALA A 307 18.91 -39.14 -30.90
N GLY A 308 18.31 -39.79 -31.90
CA GLY A 308 18.89 -40.93 -32.60
C GLY A 308 19.63 -40.57 -33.90
N THR A 309 19.78 -39.31 -34.23
CA THR A 309 20.40 -38.82 -35.50
C THR A 309 21.80 -38.20 -35.32
N TYR A 310 22.54 -38.63 -34.24
CA TYR A 310 23.96 -38.22 -34.07
C TYR A 310 24.85 -39.47 -34.12
#